data_eddef74658caa2f0d8ec0f47fc0f232c
#
_entry.id   eddef74658caa2f0d8ec0f47fc0f232c
#
_cell.length_a   1.000
_cell.length_b   1.000
_cell.length_c   1.000
_cell.angle_alpha   90.00
_cell.angle_beta   90.00
_cell.angle_gamma   90.00
#
_symmetry.space_group_name_H-M   'P 1'
#
loop_
_entity.id
_entity.type
_entity.pdbx_description
1 polymer ?
#
loop_
_entity_poly.entity_id
_entity_poly.type
_entity_poly.pdbx_seq_one_letter_code
_entity_poly.pdbx_strand_id
1 'polypeptide(L)'
;MLLIGEYNSKLTDKKRVAIPKKFREIIGNKMIVTNGFEGCLIIVSEKQFEDITNDITVGKFVNNDIRDTTRFLLGGACEVDLDSQGRFVLPSNLLDYAGINEEMCFVGLKRWIELWSKDRWDEKKKQISSNASEIASRLETVKD
;
A
#
# COMPACT_ATOMS: atom_id res chain seq x y z
N MET A 1 15.80 -9.27 6.60
CA MET A 1 15.09 -8.06 7.05
C MET A 1 13.62 -8.12 6.68
N LEU A 2 12.79 -7.50 7.46
CA LEU A 2 11.35 -7.51 7.23
C LEU A 2 10.83 -6.10 6.99
N LEU A 3 9.78 -6.01 6.16
CA LEU A 3 9.02 -4.78 5.99
C LEU A 3 8.10 -4.61 7.19
N ILE A 4 8.56 -3.88 8.20
CA ILE A 4 7.78 -3.62 9.41
C ILE A 4 8.04 -2.20 9.91
N GLY A 5 7.08 -1.68 10.67
CA GLY A 5 7.21 -0.38 11.32
C GLY A 5 6.55 0.76 10.57
N GLU A 6 6.50 1.90 11.23
CA GLU A 6 5.91 3.14 10.71
C GLU A 6 7.00 4.17 10.48
N TYR A 7 6.92 4.87 9.36
CA TYR A 7 7.88 5.92 9.00
C TYR A 7 7.14 7.12 8.44
N ASN A 8 7.29 8.26 9.09
CA ASN A 8 6.69 9.50 8.64
C ASN A 8 7.50 10.13 7.52
N SER A 9 6.84 10.78 6.59
CA SER A 9 7.45 11.47 5.48
C SER A 9 6.61 12.64 5.05
N LYS A 10 7.17 13.48 4.19
CA LYS A 10 6.47 14.63 3.60
C LYS A 10 6.61 14.60 2.10
N LEU A 11 5.53 14.99 1.42
CA LEU A 11 5.53 15.15 -0.02
C LEU A 11 6.34 16.40 -0.37
N THR A 12 7.22 16.27 -1.37
CA THR A 12 8.01 17.41 -1.82
C THR A 12 7.21 18.31 -2.77
N ASP A 13 7.75 19.48 -3.09
CA ASP A 13 7.12 20.46 -3.99
C ASP A 13 6.80 19.88 -5.38
N LYS A 14 7.58 18.87 -5.81
CA LYS A 14 7.38 18.25 -7.11
C LYS A 14 6.60 16.95 -7.01
N LYS A 15 5.83 16.79 -5.95
CA LYS A 15 5.03 15.58 -5.68
C LYS A 15 5.88 14.31 -5.64
N ARG A 16 7.09 14.42 -5.15
CA ARG A 16 7.98 13.29 -4.97
C ARG A 16 7.87 12.73 -3.56
N VAL A 17 7.98 11.41 -3.49
CA VAL A 17 7.92 10.66 -2.25
C VAL A 17 9.24 9.95 -2.08
N ALA A 18 9.87 10.10 -0.92
CA ALA A 18 11.10 9.38 -0.58
C ALA A 18 10.72 8.14 0.24
N ILE A 19 10.98 6.96 -0.31
CA ILE A 19 10.73 5.72 0.42
C ILE A 19 11.81 5.53 1.49
N PRO A 20 11.45 5.08 2.71
CA PRO A 20 12.44 4.82 3.74
C PRO A 20 13.54 3.87 3.25
N LYS A 21 14.78 4.19 3.55
CA LYS A 21 15.93 3.42 3.08
C LYS A 21 15.80 1.93 3.40
N LYS A 22 15.34 1.61 4.60
CA LYS A 22 15.15 0.22 5.03
C LYS A 22 14.20 -0.53 4.08
N PHE A 23 13.11 0.09 3.69
CA PHE A 23 12.14 -0.53 2.79
C PHE A 23 12.72 -0.65 1.38
N ARG A 24 13.44 0.39 0.93
CA ARG A 24 14.06 0.38 -0.39
C ARG A 24 15.07 -0.76 -0.53
N GLU A 25 15.84 -1.02 0.51
CA GLU A 25 16.82 -2.11 0.50
C GLU A 25 16.17 -3.49 0.33
N ILE A 26 14.94 -3.63 0.78
CA ILE A 26 14.21 -4.90 0.68
C ILE A 26 13.49 -5.03 -0.67
N ILE A 27 12.81 -3.97 -1.12
CA ILE A 27 12.01 -4.00 -2.34
C ILE A 27 12.85 -3.82 -3.61
N GLY A 28 13.90 -3.02 -3.53
CA GLY A 28 14.72 -2.67 -4.68
C GLY A 28 14.25 -1.37 -5.32
N ASN A 29 14.75 -1.10 -6.54
CA ASN A 29 14.51 0.20 -7.20
C ASN A 29 13.26 0.23 -8.08
N LYS A 30 12.65 -0.91 -8.34
CA LYS A 30 11.43 -1.00 -9.14
C LYS A 30 10.29 -1.46 -8.27
N MET A 31 9.22 -0.71 -8.32
CA MET A 31 8.06 -0.98 -7.45
C MET A 31 6.78 -0.79 -8.22
N ILE A 32 5.71 -1.35 -7.65
CA ILE A 32 4.35 -1.09 -8.11
C ILE A 32 3.63 -0.37 -6.99
N VAL A 33 2.95 0.71 -7.33
CA VAL A 33 2.09 1.46 -6.42
C VAL A 33 0.67 1.37 -6.94
N THR A 34 -0.26 1.00 -6.07
CA THR A 34 -1.65 0.89 -6.46
C THR A 34 -2.57 1.30 -5.32
N ASN A 35 -3.86 1.39 -5.63
CA ASN A 35 -4.89 1.64 -4.64
C ASN A 35 -4.92 0.50 -3.64
N GLY A 36 -4.85 0.84 -2.36
CA GLY A 36 -5.11 -0.11 -1.29
C GLY A 36 -6.55 0.00 -0.83
N PHE A 37 -6.94 -0.87 0.06
CA PHE A 37 -8.27 -0.79 0.65
C PHE A 37 -8.25 0.23 1.79
N GLU A 38 -9.43 0.78 2.07
CA GLU A 38 -9.62 1.73 3.18
C GLU A 38 -8.93 3.08 2.98
N GLY A 39 -8.65 3.44 1.72
CA GLY A 39 -8.13 4.77 1.41
C GLY A 39 -6.64 4.95 1.58
N CYS A 40 -5.86 3.89 1.48
CA CYS A 40 -4.40 3.97 1.44
C CYS A 40 -3.89 3.51 0.09
N LEU A 41 -2.58 3.61 -0.11
CA LEU A 41 -1.89 3.05 -1.27
C LEU A 41 -1.07 1.84 -0.82
N ILE A 42 -0.88 0.91 -1.75
CA ILE A 42 -0.03 -0.26 -1.53
C ILE A 42 1.22 -0.11 -2.38
N ILE A 43 2.38 -0.35 -1.79
CA ILE A 43 3.66 -0.36 -2.47
C ILE A 43 4.26 -1.76 -2.33
N VAL A 44 4.58 -2.37 -3.45
CA VAL A 44 5.08 -3.75 -3.49
C VAL A 44 6.13 -3.91 -4.59
N SER A 45 6.93 -4.97 -4.49
CA SER A 45 7.74 -5.41 -5.61
C SER A 45 6.83 -6.05 -6.66
N GLU A 46 7.34 -6.19 -7.88
CA GLU A 46 6.59 -6.85 -8.95
C GLU A 46 6.19 -8.28 -8.56
N LYS A 47 7.13 -9.02 -7.98
CA LYS A 47 6.86 -10.39 -7.54
C LYS A 47 5.76 -10.45 -6.49
N GLN A 48 5.82 -9.60 -5.49
CA GLN A 48 4.78 -9.56 -4.45
C GLN A 48 3.43 -9.18 -5.03
N PHE A 49 3.42 -8.28 -5.99
CA PHE A 49 2.18 -7.90 -6.65
C PHE A 49 1.55 -9.08 -7.39
N GLU A 50 2.36 -9.84 -8.11
CA GLU A 50 1.89 -11.06 -8.77
C GLU A 50 1.32 -12.05 -7.75
N ASP A 51 2.03 -12.29 -6.66
CA ASP A 51 1.60 -13.23 -5.63
C ASP A 51 0.26 -12.80 -5.01
N ILE A 52 0.12 -11.52 -4.68
CA ILE A 52 -1.10 -11.01 -4.07
C ILE A 52 -2.28 -11.07 -5.05
N THR A 53 -2.05 -10.68 -6.30
CA THR A 53 -3.13 -10.59 -7.28
C THR A 53 -3.51 -11.93 -7.90
N ASN A 54 -2.61 -12.91 -7.92
CA ASN A 54 -2.93 -14.24 -8.42
C ASN A 54 -4.07 -14.87 -7.65
N ASP A 55 -4.11 -14.70 -6.34
CA ASP A 55 -5.18 -15.25 -5.51
C ASP A 55 -6.55 -14.66 -5.87
N ILE A 56 -6.56 -13.44 -6.38
CA ILE A 56 -7.79 -12.73 -6.72
C ILE A 56 -8.25 -13.05 -8.13
N THR A 57 -7.33 -13.15 -9.08
CA THR A 57 -7.65 -13.19 -10.50
C THR A 57 -7.89 -14.60 -11.04
N VAL A 58 -7.53 -15.63 -10.28
CA VAL A 58 -7.63 -17.01 -10.78
C VAL A 58 -9.09 -17.46 -10.95
N GLY A 59 -9.44 -17.79 -12.19
CA GLY A 59 -10.57 -18.67 -12.49
C GLY A 59 -11.97 -18.09 -12.47
N LYS A 60 -12.18 -16.82 -12.22
CA LYS A 60 -13.53 -16.29 -12.04
C LYS A 60 -13.86 -15.10 -12.93
N PHE A 61 -13.50 -15.19 -14.20
CA PHE A 61 -13.76 -14.12 -15.16
C PHE A 61 -15.23 -13.67 -15.18
N VAL A 62 -16.15 -14.59 -14.97
CA VAL A 62 -17.59 -14.27 -14.98
C VAL A 62 -18.08 -13.61 -13.69
N ASN A 63 -17.27 -13.58 -12.63
CA ASN A 63 -17.67 -12.97 -11.37
C ASN A 63 -17.44 -11.45 -11.40
N ASN A 64 -18.51 -10.71 -11.21
CA ASN A 64 -18.45 -9.25 -11.27
C ASN A 64 -17.58 -8.64 -10.18
N ASP A 65 -17.64 -9.16 -8.96
CA ASP A 65 -16.85 -8.63 -7.85
C ASP A 65 -15.36 -8.86 -8.08
N ILE A 66 -15.00 -9.98 -8.65
CA ILE A 66 -13.61 -10.27 -9.01
C ILE A 66 -13.13 -9.32 -10.10
N ARG A 67 -13.96 -9.08 -11.11
CA ARG A 67 -13.60 -8.13 -12.17
C ARG A 67 -13.41 -6.72 -11.62
N ASP A 68 -14.29 -6.28 -10.74
CA ASP A 68 -14.18 -4.94 -10.16
C ASP A 68 -12.97 -4.82 -9.23
N THR A 69 -12.69 -5.84 -8.43
CA THR A 69 -11.50 -5.88 -7.61
C THR A 69 -10.24 -5.84 -8.47
N THR A 70 -10.24 -6.58 -9.57
CA THR A 70 -9.13 -6.59 -10.52
C THR A 70 -8.93 -5.20 -11.14
N ARG A 71 -10.01 -4.53 -11.53
CA ARG A 71 -9.95 -3.17 -12.05
C ARG A 71 -9.37 -2.21 -11.04
N PHE A 72 -9.78 -2.35 -9.79
CA PHE A 72 -9.31 -1.49 -8.71
C PHE A 72 -7.82 -1.66 -8.45
N LEU A 73 -7.36 -2.89 -8.29
CA LEU A 73 -5.98 -3.19 -7.94
C LEU A 73 -5.02 -3.12 -9.12
N LEU A 74 -5.38 -3.71 -10.25
CA LEU A 74 -4.47 -3.77 -11.40
C LEU A 74 -4.63 -2.58 -12.33
N GLY A 75 -5.87 -2.17 -12.56
CA GLY A 75 -6.14 -1.01 -13.41
C GLY A 75 -5.61 0.30 -12.81
N GLY A 76 -5.62 0.40 -11.49
CA GLY A 76 -5.10 1.55 -10.78
C GLY A 76 -3.59 1.52 -10.52
N ALA A 77 -2.91 0.45 -10.90
CA ALA A 77 -1.50 0.27 -10.58
C ALA A 77 -0.59 1.07 -11.49
N CYS A 78 0.54 1.49 -10.94
CA CYS A 78 1.56 2.25 -11.64
C CYS A 78 2.93 1.64 -11.30
N GLU A 79 3.73 1.37 -12.35
CA GLU A 79 5.11 0.97 -12.14
C GLU A 79 5.93 2.21 -11.90
N VAL A 80 6.77 2.20 -10.88
CA VAL A 80 7.61 3.34 -10.54
C VAL A 80 9.06 2.90 -10.40
N ASP A 81 9.96 3.77 -10.86
CA ASP A 81 11.39 3.60 -10.69
C ASP A 81 11.88 4.66 -9.70
N LEU A 82 12.70 4.24 -8.75
CA LEU A 82 13.29 5.16 -7.80
C LEU A 82 14.48 5.87 -8.43
N ASP A 83 14.62 7.16 -8.13
CA ASP A 83 15.83 7.89 -8.49
C ASP A 83 17.01 7.49 -7.58
N SER A 84 18.18 8.08 -7.80
CA SER A 84 19.36 7.76 -7.01
C SER A 84 19.24 8.07 -5.54
N GLN A 85 18.26 8.89 -5.16
CA GLN A 85 18.01 9.28 -3.77
C GLN A 85 16.81 8.52 -3.16
N GLY A 86 16.30 7.52 -3.87
CA GLY A 86 15.18 6.72 -3.37
C GLY A 86 13.83 7.41 -3.45
N ARG A 87 13.67 8.36 -4.40
CA ARG A 87 12.42 9.11 -4.55
C ARG A 87 11.70 8.72 -5.83
N PHE A 88 10.40 8.87 -5.83
CA PHE A 88 9.58 8.67 -7.02
C PHE A 88 8.45 9.71 -7.06
N VAL A 89 7.92 9.94 -8.25
CA VAL A 89 6.78 10.84 -8.43
C VAL A 89 5.49 10.04 -8.27
N LEU A 90 4.63 10.51 -7.40
CA LEU A 90 3.35 9.85 -7.16
C LEU A 90 2.29 10.48 -8.08
N PRO A 91 1.64 9.68 -8.93
CA PRO A 91 0.60 10.21 -9.83
C PRO A 91 -0.53 10.89 -9.06
N SER A 92 -1.09 11.95 -9.67
CA SER A 92 -2.12 12.76 -9.02
C SER A 92 -3.35 11.96 -8.61
N ASN A 93 -3.77 11.00 -9.44
CA ASN A 93 -4.93 10.17 -9.12
C ASN A 93 -4.72 9.33 -7.86
N LEU A 94 -3.50 8.86 -7.64
CA LEU A 94 -3.18 8.10 -6.43
C LEU A 94 -3.10 9.00 -5.20
N LEU A 95 -2.50 10.19 -5.36
CA LEU A 95 -2.50 11.19 -4.29
C LEU A 95 -3.91 11.56 -3.86
N ASP A 96 -4.78 11.78 -4.83
CA ASP A 96 -6.18 12.15 -4.56
C ASP A 96 -6.92 11.02 -3.87
N TYR A 97 -6.77 9.80 -4.36
CA TYR A 97 -7.42 8.64 -3.74
C TYR A 97 -7.02 8.50 -2.27
N ALA A 98 -5.72 8.64 -1.98
CA ALA A 98 -5.20 8.47 -0.63
C ALA A 98 -5.39 9.71 0.25
N GLY A 99 -5.84 10.82 -0.31
CA GLY A 99 -6.00 12.07 0.43
C GLY A 99 -4.69 12.65 0.92
N ILE A 100 -3.60 12.40 0.21
CA ILE A 100 -2.28 12.89 0.61
C ILE A 100 -2.08 14.31 0.10
N ASN A 101 -1.87 15.25 1.01
CA ASN A 101 -1.56 16.64 0.70
C ASN A 101 -0.11 16.96 0.98
N GLU A 102 0.37 16.64 2.17
CA GLU A 102 1.72 16.95 2.59
C GLU A 102 2.32 15.82 3.43
N GLU A 103 1.76 15.57 4.61
CA GLU A 103 2.30 14.58 5.52
C GLU A 103 1.72 13.20 5.26
N MET A 104 2.58 12.19 5.34
CA MET A 104 2.20 10.81 5.09
C MET A 104 2.97 9.86 5.99
N CYS A 105 2.50 8.62 6.06
CA CYS A 105 3.11 7.57 6.84
C CYS A 105 3.24 6.30 6.02
N PHE A 106 4.44 5.74 5.99
CA PHE A 106 4.68 4.41 5.43
C PHE A 106 4.50 3.38 6.54
N VAL A 107 3.75 2.33 6.26
CA VAL A 107 3.52 1.25 7.22
C VAL A 107 3.95 -0.07 6.57
N GLY A 108 4.97 -0.71 7.13
CA GLY A 108 5.47 -1.99 6.62
C GLY A 108 4.67 -3.15 7.19
N LEU A 109 4.17 -4.02 6.32
CA LEU A 109 3.29 -5.13 6.68
C LEU A 109 3.83 -6.47 6.17
N LYS A 110 5.15 -6.63 6.19
CA LYS A 110 5.88 -7.83 5.80
C LYS A 110 5.85 -8.12 4.29
N ARG A 111 4.66 -8.29 3.71
CA ARG A 111 4.51 -8.62 2.28
C ARG A 111 4.27 -7.41 1.40
N TRP A 112 3.88 -6.28 2.00
CA TRP A 112 3.64 -5.03 1.29
C TRP A 112 3.85 -3.86 2.23
N ILE A 113 3.91 -2.68 1.65
CA ILE A 113 3.97 -1.42 2.37
C ILE A 113 2.68 -0.68 2.08
N GLU A 114 2.10 -0.05 3.09
CA GLU A 114 0.99 0.86 2.89
C GLU A 114 1.49 2.29 3.01
N LEU A 115 0.96 3.17 2.18
CA LEU A 115 1.23 4.59 2.26
C LEU A 115 -0.08 5.31 2.54
N TRP A 116 -0.13 5.97 3.66
CA TRP A 116 -1.33 6.64 4.17
C TRP A 116 -1.09 8.14 4.28
N SER A 117 -2.16 8.94 4.10
CA SER A 117 -2.10 10.30 4.60
C SER A 117 -1.95 10.23 6.11
N LYS A 118 -1.23 11.18 6.70
CA LYS A 118 -0.96 11.16 8.14
C LYS A 118 -2.24 11.18 8.95
N ASP A 119 -3.21 12.01 8.56
CA ASP A 119 -4.48 12.13 9.27
C ASP A 119 -5.29 10.84 9.24
N ARG A 120 -5.38 10.21 8.06
CA ARG A 120 -6.10 8.93 7.94
C ARG A 120 -5.41 7.83 8.72
N TRP A 121 -4.09 7.80 8.71
CA TRP A 121 -3.35 6.79 9.46
C TRP A 121 -3.53 6.95 10.96
N ASP A 122 -3.46 8.16 11.47
CA ASP A 122 -3.65 8.43 12.89
C ASP A 122 -5.03 7.97 13.36
N GLU A 123 -6.07 8.25 12.57
CA GLU A 123 -7.43 7.82 12.87
C GLU A 123 -7.57 6.29 12.79
N LYS A 124 -7.03 5.69 11.74
CA LYS A 124 -7.07 4.23 11.54
C LYS A 124 -6.33 3.51 12.66
N LYS A 125 -5.16 3.99 13.00
CA LYS A 125 -4.33 3.41 14.06
C LYS A 125 -5.06 3.45 15.41
N LYS A 126 -5.74 4.56 15.69
CA LYS A 126 -6.52 4.71 16.91
C LYS A 126 -7.64 3.69 16.97
N GLN A 127 -8.37 3.51 15.86
CA GLN A 127 -9.43 2.50 15.77
C GLN A 127 -8.90 1.10 15.98
N ILE A 128 -7.80 0.77 15.32
CA ILE A 128 -7.17 -0.55 15.43
C ILE A 128 -6.72 -0.80 16.87
N SER A 129 -6.03 0.15 17.47
CA SER A 129 -5.49 -0.01 18.83
C SER A 129 -6.58 -0.20 19.87
N SER A 130 -7.71 0.50 19.70
CA SER A 130 -8.85 0.41 20.63
C SER A 130 -9.55 -0.94 20.55
N ASN A 131 -9.48 -1.62 19.42
CA ASN A 131 -10.24 -2.85 19.17
C ASN A 131 -9.33 -4.04 18.82
N ALA A 132 -8.02 -3.93 19.07
CA ALA A 132 -7.05 -4.92 18.61
C ALA A 132 -7.36 -6.33 19.05
N SER A 133 -7.70 -6.52 20.33
CA SER A 133 -8.00 -7.85 20.87
C SER A 133 -9.24 -8.45 20.26
N GLU A 134 -10.28 -7.64 20.08
CA GLU A 134 -11.52 -8.08 19.47
C GLU A 134 -11.33 -8.46 18.01
N ILE A 135 -10.57 -7.62 17.27
CA ILE A 135 -10.25 -7.89 15.87
C ILE A 135 -9.48 -9.19 15.75
N ALA A 136 -8.46 -9.38 16.59
CA ALA A 136 -7.63 -10.58 16.56
C ALA A 136 -8.43 -11.84 16.89
N SER A 137 -9.42 -11.74 17.77
CA SER A 137 -10.25 -12.89 18.14
C SER A 137 -11.04 -13.45 16.96
N ARG A 138 -11.34 -12.62 15.96
CA ARG A 138 -12.09 -13.04 14.77
C ARG A 138 -11.24 -13.87 13.82
N LEU A 139 -9.92 -13.88 13.98
CA LEU A 139 -9.03 -14.68 13.12
C LEU A 139 -9.27 -16.17 13.30
N GLU A 140 -9.75 -16.59 14.45
CA GLU A 140 -10.06 -18.00 14.70
C GLU A 140 -11.17 -18.53 13.81
N THR A 141 -12.02 -17.64 13.31
CA THR A 141 -13.13 -18.01 12.44
C THR A 141 -12.78 -17.91 10.95
N VAL A 142 -11.62 -17.33 10.63
CA VAL A 142 -11.14 -17.19 9.27
C VAL A 142 -10.21 -18.35 8.98
N LYS A 143 -10.73 -19.37 8.31
CA LYS A 143 -9.93 -20.53 7.92
C LYS A 143 -9.81 -20.58 6.41
N ASP A 144 -8.65 -20.99 5.97
CA ASP A 144 -8.34 -21.12 4.54
C ASP A 144 -9.14 -22.21 3.85
#